data_a399d3b1409ad7aa45b15c3eb0f5f15b
#
_entry.id   a399d3b1409ad7aa45b15c3eb0f5f15b
#
_cell.length_a   1.000
_cell.length_b   1.000
_cell.length_c   1.000
_cell.angle_alpha   90.00
_cell.angle_beta   90.00
_cell.angle_gamma   90.00
#
_symmetry.space_group_name_H-M   'P 1'
#
loop_
_entity.id
_entity.type
_entity.pdbx_description
1 polymer ?
#
loop_
_entity_poly.entity_id
_entity_poly.type
_entity_poly.pdbx_seq_one_letter_code
_entity_poly.pdbx_strand_id
1 'polypeptide(L)'
;MALFFTVNESECALMYKKGKLAAVRGPGRYSTLGGRRYTSFPARCDLIASSGCTAEALKNAEGAELVTVVEVGDRTVALHYVDGNYIGALTAGKHAFFNAVGKHEFRTVDTSSPEVPDDIPPYVFESMPEDSYTEINVYEYQKARIYFNGKLHSVLDAGRYFFWNTETNVCTELVDTRLMQCDISGQEMLTRDKVTIRVNFVCSYRITDFVKIDTEIDNYESQLYTAAQLSLREYIGAHTLDEILENKKEMGRTVLADLTAKARELYIDIKAADVKDIILPGEIRDIMNSVLTAEKQAQANVITRREEVAST
;
A
#
# COMPACT_ATOMS: atom_id res chain seq x y z
N MET A 1 50.13 28.03 -28.30
CA MET A 1 48.65 28.04 -28.34
C MET A 1 48.22 27.16 -29.52
N ALA A 2 47.33 26.20 -29.28
CA ALA A 2 46.81 25.35 -30.36
C ALA A 2 46.03 26.22 -31.35
N LEU A 3 46.35 26.14 -32.64
CA LEU A 3 45.70 26.91 -33.73
C LEU A 3 44.28 26.37 -34.03
N PHE A 4 44.00 25.16 -33.57
CA PHE A 4 42.72 24.46 -33.82
C PHE A 4 42.21 23.78 -32.57
N PHE A 5 40.87 23.71 -32.44
CA PHE A 5 40.12 22.96 -31.47
C PHE A 5 39.35 21.86 -32.21
N THR A 6 39.39 20.64 -31.69
CA THR A 6 38.71 19.50 -32.28
C THR A 6 37.53 19.11 -31.37
N VAL A 7 36.34 18.94 -31.96
CA VAL A 7 35.13 18.42 -31.34
C VAL A 7 34.95 16.99 -31.83
N ASN A 8 34.87 16.03 -30.92
CA ASN A 8 34.71 14.62 -31.24
C ASN A 8 33.25 14.30 -31.66
N GLU A 9 33.05 13.14 -32.27
CA GLU A 9 31.71 12.72 -32.75
C GLU A 9 30.65 12.64 -31.63
N SER A 10 31.08 12.34 -30.40
CA SER A 10 30.19 12.25 -29.22
C SER A 10 30.03 13.57 -28.45
N GLU A 11 30.56 14.68 -29.02
CA GLU A 11 30.59 15.98 -28.35
C GLU A 11 29.94 17.05 -29.21
N CYS A 12 29.52 18.13 -28.57
CA CYS A 12 29.25 19.43 -29.18
C CYS A 12 30.14 20.49 -28.51
N ALA A 13 30.31 21.62 -29.14
CA ALA A 13 31.08 22.72 -28.56
C ALA A 13 30.35 24.06 -28.63
N LEU A 14 30.49 24.83 -27.56
CA LEU A 14 30.07 26.21 -27.50
C LEU A 14 31.28 27.12 -27.75
N MET A 15 31.17 27.99 -28.74
CA MET A 15 32.22 28.96 -29.12
C MET A 15 31.91 30.33 -28.53
N TYR A 16 32.83 30.83 -27.75
CA TYR A 16 32.75 32.15 -27.13
C TYR A 16 33.70 33.14 -27.83
N LYS A 17 33.22 34.35 -28.07
CA LYS A 17 34.01 35.46 -28.55
C LYS A 17 33.83 36.65 -27.63
N LYS A 18 34.93 37.18 -27.09
CA LYS A 18 34.91 38.28 -26.10
C LYS A 18 33.97 37.99 -24.89
N GLY A 19 33.94 36.74 -24.43
CA GLY A 19 33.13 36.34 -23.28
C GLY A 19 31.62 36.08 -23.55
N LYS A 20 31.15 36.31 -24.79
CA LYS A 20 29.77 36.04 -25.20
C LYS A 20 29.70 34.78 -26.05
N LEU A 21 28.63 33.97 -25.86
CA LEU A 21 28.34 32.86 -26.74
C LEU A 21 28.11 33.40 -28.16
N ALA A 22 28.83 32.86 -29.13
CA ALA A 22 28.77 33.30 -30.51
C ALA A 22 28.35 32.19 -31.47
N ALA A 23 28.68 30.92 -31.18
CA ALA A 23 28.27 29.82 -32.02
C ALA A 23 28.14 28.49 -31.26
N VAL A 24 27.28 27.60 -31.77
CA VAL A 24 27.23 26.18 -31.45
C VAL A 24 27.91 25.42 -32.59
N ARG A 25 28.69 24.41 -32.25
CA ARG A 25 29.45 23.59 -33.21
C ARG A 25 29.27 22.12 -32.95
N GLY A 26 29.03 21.37 -34.00
CA GLY A 26 29.06 19.91 -33.99
C GLY A 26 30.48 19.35 -34.14
N PRO A 27 30.62 18.04 -34.34
CA PRO A 27 31.90 17.39 -34.58
C PRO A 27 32.67 18.03 -35.72
N GLY A 28 33.97 18.20 -35.51
CA GLY A 28 34.84 18.83 -36.53
C GLY A 28 36.05 19.54 -35.94
N ARG A 29 36.81 20.20 -36.82
CA ARG A 29 38.02 20.93 -36.45
C ARG A 29 37.85 22.44 -36.72
N TYR A 30 37.99 23.24 -35.67
CA TYR A 30 37.66 24.67 -35.70
C TYR A 30 38.90 25.53 -35.35
N SER A 31 39.05 26.66 -36.05
CA SER A 31 40.15 27.58 -35.79
C SER A 31 39.94 28.39 -34.53
N THR A 32 40.96 28.50 -33.69
CA THR A 32 40.99 29.32 -32.48
C THR A 32 41.45 30.75 -32.70
N LEU A 33 41.75 31.12 -33.96
CA LEU A 33 42.19 32.47 -34.33
C LEU A 33 41.09 33.53 -34.08
N GLY A 34 41.48 34.77 -33.77
CA GLY A 34 40.55 35.88 -33.59
C GLY A 34 39.85 35.90 -32.21
N GLY A 35 40.48 35.31 -31.18
CA GLY A 35 39.98 35.36 -29.81
C GLY A 35 38.79 34.40 -29.54
N ARG A 36 38.66 33.37 -30.36
CA ARG A 36 37.68 32.32 -30.22
C ARG A 36 38.10 31.33 -29.15
N ARG A 37 37.22 31.06 -28.21
CA ARG A 37 37.38 30.02 -27.18
C ARG A 37 36.28 28.99 -27.34
N TYR A 38 36.63 27.72 -27.23
CA TYR A 38 35.69 26.60 -27.35
C TYR A 38 35.64 25.83 -26.03
N THR A 39 34.45 25.37 -25.67
CA THR A 39 34.23 24.44 -24.58
C THR A 39 33.39 23.29 -25.13
N SER A 40 33.89 22.06 -25.04
CA SER A 40 33.15 20.88 -25.46
C SER A 40 32.29 20.34 -24.33
N PHE A 41 31.18 19.77 -24.72
CA PHE A 41 30.19 19.12 -23.84
C PHE A 41 29.79 17.78 -24.47
N PRO A 42 29.43 16.77 -23.66
CA PRO A 42 28.83 15.55 -24.20
C PRO A 42 27.59 15.90 -25.02
N ALA A 43 27.44 15.31 -26.20
CA ALA A 43 26.36 15.67 -27.13
C ALA A 43 24.95 15.34 -26.58
N ARG A 44 24.86 14.46 -25.58
CA ARG A 44 23.59 14.07 -24.91
C ARG A 44 23.28 14.89 -23.67
N CYS A 45 24.13 15.82 -23.24
CA CYS A 45 23.87 16.61 -22.04
C CYS A 45 22.85 17.74 -22.30
N ASP A 46 22.22 18.22 -21.23
CA ASP A 46 21.49 19.47 -21.23
C ASP A 46 22.54 20.63 -21.28
N LEU A 47 22.56 21.35 -22.37
CA LEU A 47 23.53 22.41 -22.60
C LEU A 47 23.34 23.61 -21.65
N ILE A 48 22.09 23.91 -21.24
CA ILE A 48 21.82 25.00 -20.31
C ILE A 48 22.36 24.65 -18.95
N ALA A 49 22.00 23.47 -18.44
CA ALA A 49 22.44 22.99 -17.12
C ALA A 49 23.98 22.81 -17.07
N SER A 50 24.59 22.30 -18.17
CA SER A 50 26.01 21.97 -18.20
C SER A 50 26.92 23.20 -18.46
N SER A 51 26.46 24.18 -19.24
CA SER A 51 27.28 25.34 -19.64
C SER A 51 26.98 26.62 -18.88
N GLY A 52 25.81 26.70 -18.24
CA GLY A 52 25.27 27.92 -17.63
C GLY A 52 24.85 29.00 -18.66
N CYS A 53 24.72 28.62 -19.95
CA CYS A 53 24.23 29.52 -20.99
C CYS A 53 22.72 29.71 -20.86
N THR A 54 22.22 30.86 -21.27
CA THR A 54 20.80 31.11 -21.37
C THR A 54 20.21 30.55 -22.68
N ALA A 55 18.92 30.17 -22.64
CA ALA A 55 18.21 29.74 -23.84
C ALA A 55 18.22 30.77 -24.94
N GLU A 56 18.14 32.06 -24.60
CA GLU A 56 18.23 33.17 -25.57
C GLU A 56 19.59 33.28 -26.23
N ALA A 57 20.67 33.07 -25.46
CA ALA A 57 22.01 33.08 -26.01
C ALA A 57 22.21 31.93 -27.02
N LEU A 58 21.67 30.76 -26.77
CA LEU A 58 21.69 29.62 -27.68
C LEU A 58 20.85 29.87 -28.94
N LYS A 59 19.64 30.43 -28.80
CA LYS A 59 18.77 30.77 -29.93
C LYS A 59 19.38 31.85 -30.88
N ASN A 60 20.18 32.74 -30.32
CA ASN A 60 20.84 33.83 -31.08
C ASN A 60 22.26 33.49 -31.60
N ALA A 61 22.78 32.33 -31.23
CA ALA A 61 24.11 31.88 -31.67
C ALA A 61 24.10 31.36 -33.12
N GLU A 62 25.22 31.49 -33.83
CA GLU A 62 25.43 30.81 -35.11
C GLU A 62 25.37 29.29 -34.87
N GLY A 63 24.58 28.56 -35.68
CA GLY A 63 24.33 27.12 -35.46
C GLY A 63 23.23 26.84 -34.44
N ALA A 64 22.34 27.80 -34.17
CA ALA A 64 21.17 27.59 -33.27
C ALA A 64 20.26 26.46 -33.77
N GLU A 65 20.23 26.18 -35.08
CA GLU A 65 19.51 25.06 -35.69
C GLU A 65 20.00 23.67 -35.24
N LEU A 66 21.22 23.61 -34.70
CA LEU A 66 21.81 22.39 -34.16
C LEU A 66 21.30 22.08 -32.72
N VAL A 67 20.46 22.94 -32.15
CA VAL A 67 20.00 22.81 -30.76
C VAL A 67 18.50 22.90 -30.71
N THR A 68 17.87 21.98 -30.05
CA THR A 68 16.45 22.03 -29.64
C THR A 68 16.34 22.60 -28.23
N VAL A 69 15.67 23.75 -28.11
CA VAL A 69 15.38 24.36 -26.82
C VAL A 69 13.94 24.04 -26.44
N VAL A 70 13.75 23.48 -25.25
CA VAL A 70 12.44 23.20 -24.65
C VAL A 70 12.28 24.02 -23.39
N GLU A 71 11.07 24.53 -23.18
CA GLU A 71 10.68 25.28 -21.99
C GLU A 71 9.57 24.47 -21.28
N VAL A 72 9.85 24.04 -20.06
CA VAL A 72 8.93 23.29 -19.21
C VAL A 72 8.35 24.26 -18.19
N GLY A 73 7.03 24.39 -18.18
CA GLY A 73 6.31 25.29 -17.28
C GLY A 73 6.32 24.79 -15.83
N ASP A 74 5.93 25.69 -14.92
CA ASP A 74 5.66 25.30 -13.55
C ASP A 74 4.54 24.27 -13.51
N ARG A 75 4.62 23.33 -12.56
CA ARG A 75 3.65 22.23 -12.39
C ARG A 75 3.50 21.36 -13.64
N THR A 76 4.54 21.25 -14.43
CA THR A 76 4.62 20.33 -15.55
C THR A 76 5.94 19.59 -15.55
N VAL A 77 5.93 18.38 -16.11
CA VAL A 77 7.12 17.57 -16.38
C VAL A 77 7.15 17.28 -17.88
N ALA A 78 8.30 17.40 -18.51
CA ALA A 78 8.45 16.99 -19.91
C ALA A 78 9.18 15.65 -19.98
N LEU A 79 8.50 14.62 -20.48
CA LEU A 79 9.12 13.34 -20.82
C LEU A 79 9.94 13.50 -22.09
N HIS A 80 11.22 13.23 -22.01
CA HIS A 80 12.17 13.43 -23.08
C HIS A 80 12.47 12.10 -23.79
N TYR A 81 12.28 12.09 -25.09
CA TYR A 81 12.56 10.95 -25.96
C TYR A 81 13.59 11.36 -27.02
N VAL A 82 14.45 10.41 -27.39
CA VAL A 82 15.37 10.55 -28.54
C VAL A 82 15.16 9.35 -29.45
N ASP A 83 14.82 9.62 -30.71
CA ASP A 83 14.49 8.60 -31.70
C ASP A 83 13.44 7.59 -31.18
N GLY A 84 12.43 8.09 -30.46
CA GLY A 84 11.35 7.29 -29.86
C GLY A 84 11.71 6.56 -28.57
N ASN A 85 12.97 6.61 -28.11
CA ASN A 85 13.39 6.00 -26.85
C ASN A 85 13.34 7.02 -25.71
N TYR A 86 12.75 6.62 -24.59
CA TYR A 86 12.70 7.44 -23.38
C TYR A 86 14.11 7.62 -22.79
N ILE A 87 14.49 8.87 -22.50
CA ILE A 87 15.80 9.23 -21.96
C ILE A 87 15.71 9.70 -20.52
N GLY A 88 14.63 10.40 -20.17
CA GLY A 88 14.45 10.94 -18.83
C GLY A 88 13.32 11.95 -18.75
N ALA A 89 13.10 12.51 -17.57
CA ALA A 89 12.14 13.57 -17.32
C ALA A 89 12.85 14.91 -17.05
N LEU A 90 12.28 15.99 -17.57
CA LEU A 90 12.76 17.35 -17.37
C LEU A 90 11.80 18.08 -16.44
N THR A 91 12.32 18.67 -15.40
CA THR A 91 11.58 19.52 -14.46
C THR A 91 11.37 20.91 -15.03
N ALA A 92 10.55 21.73 -14.33
CA ALA A 92 10.29 23.12 -14.71
C ALA A 92 11.60 23.90 -14.97
N GLY A 93 11.65 24.60 -16.09
CA GLY A 93 12.82 25.35 -16.52
C GLY A 93 13.04 25.36 -18.04
N LYS A 94 14.20 25.88 -18.44
CA LYS A 94 14.63 25.90 -19.85
C LYS A 94 15.76 24.88 -20.04
N HIS A 95 15.60 24.01 -21.00
CA HIS A 95 16.54 22.96 -21.34
C HIS A 95 16.95 23.06 -22.80
N ALA A 96 18.14 22.58 -23.14
CA ALA A 96 18.64 22.64 -24.51
C ALA A 96 19.47 21.39 -24.85
N PHE A 97 19.16 20.75 -25.98
CA PHE A 97 19.80 19.53 -26.43
C PHE A 97 20.34 19.64 -27.85
N PHE A 98 21.47 18.98 -28.10
CA PHE A 98 22.14 19.00 -29.38
C PHE A 98 21.55 17.96 -30.34
N ASN A 99 21.04 18.41 -31.50
CA ASN A 99 20.26 17.61 -32.45
C ASN A 99 21.02 16.50 -33.19
N ALA A 100 22.36 16.57 -33.24
CA ALA A 100 23.12 15.57 -33.98
C ALA A 100 23.13 14.17 -33.40
N VAL A 101 22.65 13.99 -32.18
CA VAL A 101 22.52 12.66 -31.51
C VAL A 101 21.19 11.95 -31.77
N GLY A 102 20.25 12.59 -32.45
CA GLY A 102 18.93 12.04 -32.76
C GLY A 102 17.83 13.10 -32.73
N LYS A 103 16.62 12.68 -33.08
CA LYS A 103 15.43 13.53 -33.04
C LYS A 103 14.90 13.60 -31.62
N HIS A 104 14.95 14.77 -31.00
CA HIS A 104 14.40 15.04 -29.69
C HIS A 104 12.88 15.24 -29.76
N GLU A 105 12.13 14.53 -28.95
CA GLU A 105 10.68 14.66 -28.77
C GLU A 105 10.37 14.86 -27.29
N PHE A 106 9.44 15.76 -27.00
CA PHE A 106 9.06 16.09 -25.64
C PHE A 106 7.55 15.95 -25.48
N ARG A 107 7.16 15.18 -24.47
CA ARG A 107 5.76 15.06 -24.07
C ARG A 107 5.57 15.77 -22.74
N THR A 108 4.85 16.87 -22.72
CA THR A 108 4.53 17.60 -21.50
C THR A 108 3.37 16.91 -20.76
N VAL A 109 3.54 16.70 -19.46
CA VAL A 109 2.56 16.13 -18.54
C VAL A 109 2.27 17.17 -17.47
N ASP A 110 0.99 17.44 -17.24
CA ASP A 110 0.52 18.31 -16.16
C ASP A 110 0.63 17.57 -14.82
N THR A 111 1.31 18.18 -13.87
CA THR A 111 1.49 17.67 -12.50
C THR A 111 0.78 18.55 -11.47
N SER A 112 -0.22 19.33 -11.87
CA SER A 112 -1.01 20.15 -10.94
C SER A 112 -1.97 19.33 -10.09
N SER A 113 -2.39 18.15 -10.58
CA SER A 113 -3.14 17.12 -9.84
C SER A 113 -2.22 15.98 -9.44
N PRO A 114 -2.46 15.31 -8.30
CA PRO A 114 -1.72 14.10 -7.94
C PRO A 114 -1.89 12.94 -8.91
N GLU A 115 -2.96 12.91 -9.69
CA GLU A 115 -3.27 11.81 -10.59
C GLU A 115 -2.25 11.72 -11.74
N VAL A 116 -1.70 10.53 -11.92
CA VAL A 116 -0.84 10.22 -13.05
C VAL A 116 -1.70 9.68 -14.19
N PRO A 117 -1.54 10.19 -15.44
CA PRO A 117 -2.22 9.61 -16.60
C PRO A 117 -1.88 8.13 -16.81
N ASP A 118 -2.88 7.31 -17.09
CA ASP A 118 -2.76 5.83 -17.27
C ASP A 118 -1.81 5.43 -18.40
N ASP A 119 -1.56 6.32 -19.36
CA ASP A 119 -0.73 6.08 -20.52
C ASP A 119 0.78 6.34 -20.27
N ILE A 120 1.17 6.69 -19.02
CA ILE A 120 2.58 6.81 -18.61
C ILE A 120 3.07 5.45 -18.10
N PRO A 121 4.02 4.81 -18.80
CA PRO A 121 4.51 3.52 -18.37
C PRO A 121 5.29 3.59 -17.05
N PRO A 122 5.20 2.57 -16.18
CA PRO A 122 5.89 2.53 -14.87
C PRO A 122 7.40 2.75 -14.93
N TYR A 123 8.09 2.31 -16.00
CA TYR A 123 9.53 2.47 -16.12
C TYR A 123 9.99 3.94 -16.20
N VAL A 124 9.08 4.86 -16.53
CA VAL A 124 9.36 6.30 -16.57
C VAL A 124 9.73 6.82 -15.19
N PHE A 125 9.06 6.30 -14.15
CA PHE A 125 9.30 6.70 -12.77
C PHE A 125 10.64 6.23 -12.21
N GLU A 126 11.24 5.17 -12.76
CA GLU A 126 12.56 4.67 -12.33
C GLU A 126 13.70 5.67 -12.57
N SER A 127 13.51 6.61 -13.49
CA SER A 127 14.49 7.66 -13.80
C SER A 127 14.09 9.04 -13.31
N MET A 128 12.94 9.18 -12.66
CA MET A 128 12.50 10.44 -12.06
C MET A 128 13.12 10.62 -10.67
N PRO A 129 13.30 11.86 -10.21
CA PRO A 129 13.65 12.13 -8.82
C PRO A 129 12.58 11.54 -7.86
N GLU A 130 13.02 10.86 -6.80
CA GLU A 130 12.14 10.20 -5.83
C GLU A 130 11.17 11.16 -5.12
N ASP A 131 11.52 12.44 -5.06
CA ASP A 131 10.67 13.50 -4.49
C ASP A 131 9.56 13.99 -5.43
N SER A 132 9.57 13.54 -6.70
CA SER A 132 8.59 13.96 -7.72
C SER A 132 7.27 13.19 -7.65
N TYR A 133 7.26 12.01 -7.04
CA TYR A 133 6.11 11.12 -7.02
C TYR A 133 6.06 10.27 -5.76
N THR A 134 4.89 9.73 -5.48
CA THR A 134 4.67 8.70 -4.45
C THR A 134 4.24 7.41 -5.14
N GLU A 135 4.91 6.31 -4.83
CA GLU A 135 4.57 4.97 -5.29
C GLU A 135 3.77 4.24 -4.22
N ILE A 136 2.67 3.59 -4.64
CA ILE A 136 1.81 2.78 -3.78
C ILE A 136 1.71 1.38 -4.37
N ASN A 137 2.16 0.40 -3.60
CA ASN A 137 2.06 -1.02 -3.95
C ASN A 137 0.92 -1.65 -3.14
N VAL A 138 -0.12 -2.11 -3.82
CA VAL A 138 -1.26 -2.80 -3.23
C VAL A 138 -1.16 -4.28 -3.58
N TYR A 139 -1.03 -5.14 -2.57
CA TYR A 139 -0.94 -6.58 -2.78
C TYR A 139 -2.33 -7.21 -3.00
N GLU A 140 -2.40 -8.40 -3.58
CA GLU A 140 -3.65 -9.12 -3.89
C GLU A 140 -4.60 -9.29 -2.69
N TYR A 141 -4.02 -9.33 -1.49
CA TYR A 141 -4.78 -9.46 -0.24
C TYR A 141 -5.13 -8.12 0.41
N GLN A 142 -4.92 -7.01 -0.30
CA GLN A 142 -5.16 -5.66 0.20
C GLN A 142 -6.04 -4.86 -0.75
N LYS A 143 -6.67 -3.82 -0.20
CA LYS A 143 -7.20 -2.66 -0.92
C LYS A 143 -6.59 -1.40 -0.33
N ALA A 144 -6.35 -0.40 -1.15
CA ALA A 144 -5.86 0.89 -0.70
C ALA A 144 -6.97 1.94 -0.78
N ARG A 145 -7.22 2.63 0.31
CA ARG A 145 -8.04 3.85 0.33
C ARG A 145 -7.11 5.03 0.11
N ILE A 146 -7.42 5.84 -0.88
CA ILE A 146 -6.64 7.03 -1.23
C ILE A 146 -7.42 8.27 -0.81
N TYR A 147 -6.76 9.14 -0.08
CA TYR A 147 -7.33 10.39 0.40
C TYR A 147 -6.55 11.56 -0.17
N PHE A 148 -7.27 12.55 -0.73
CA PHE A 148 -6.73 13.84 -1.14
C PHE A 148 -7.18 14.90 -0.13
N ASN A 149 -6.20 15.51 0.57
CA ASN A 149 -6.45 16.49 1.62
C ASN A 149 -7.49 16.00 2.66
N GLY A 150 -7.41 14.73 3.07
CA GLY A 150 -8.30 14.11 4.04
C GLY A 150 -9.67 13.71 3.52
N LYS A 151 -9.96 13.88 2.22
CA LYS A 151 -11.19 13.38 1.59
C LYS A 151 -10.91 12.12 0.82
N LEU A 152 -11.75 11.10 1.01
CA LEU A 152 -11.65 9.87 0.22
C LEU A 152 -11.79 10.20 -1.27
N HIS A 153 -10.77 9.83 -2.04
CA HIS A 153 -10.73 10.00 -3.48
C HIS A 153 -11.12 8.70 -4.19
N SER A 154 -10.46 7.59 -3.86
CA SER A 154 -10.70 6.30 -4.52
C SER A 154 -10.32 5.13 -3.62
N VAL A 155 -10.78 3.93 -4.03
CA VAL A 155 -10.32 2.64 -3.49
C VAL A 155 -9.65 1.89 -4.61
N LEU A 156 -8.39 1.52 -4.42
CA LEU A 156 -7.57 0.83 -5.40
C LEU A 156 -7.52 -0.66 -5.09
N ASP A 157 -7.60 -1.47 -6.12
CA ASP A 157 -7.35 -2.91 -6.09
C ASP A 157 -5.85 -3.22 -6.14
N ALA A 158 -5.49 -4.50 -6.15
CA ALA A 158 -4.11 -4.93 -6.26
C ALA A 158 -3.43 -4.34 -7.52
N GLY A 159 -2.25 -3.77 -7.33
CA GLY A 159 -1.50 -3.12 -8.39
C GLY A 159 -0.41 -2.20 -7.88
N ARG A 160 0.30 -1.60 -8.82
CA ARG A 160 1.32 -0.59 -8.58
C ARG A 160 0.81 0.74 -9.12
N TYR A 161 0.73 1.75 -8.27
CA TYR A 161 0.15 3.06 -8.57
C TYR A 161 1.15 4.16 -8.28
N PHE A 162 1.06 5.24 -9.03
CA PHE A 162 1.91 6.42 -8.90
C PHE A 162 1.05 7.66 -8.76
N PHE A 163 1.45 8.56 -7.89
CA PHE A 163 0.82 9.87 -7.69
C PHE A 163 1.88 10.95 -7.72
N TRP A 164 1.63 12.06 -8.42
CA TRP A 164 2.53 13.20 -8.39
C TRP A 164 2.57 13.81 -6.98
N ASN A 165 3.76 14.14 -6.52
CA ASN A 165 3.92 14.92 -5.30
C ASN A 165 3.61 16.39 -5.63
N THR A 166 2.47 16.85 -5.15
CA THR A 166 1.92 18.17 -5.39
C THR A 166 1.64 18.89 -4.05
N GLU A 167 1.01 20.06 -4.09
CA GLU A 167 0.49 20.72 -2.88
C GLU A 167 -0.67 19.94 -2.24
N THR A 168 -1.29 19.03 -2.97
CA THR A 168 -2.35 18.15 -2.46
C THR A 168 -1.72 17.00 -1.68
N ASN A 169 -2.05 16.92 -0.40
CA ASN A 169 -1.59 15.82 0.44
C ASN A 169 -2.30 14.51 0.04
N VAL A 170 -1.52 13.52 -0.39
CA VAL A 170 -1.98 12.17 -0.72
C VAL A 170 -1.68 11.25 0.46
N CYS A 171 -2.74 10.75 1.12
CA CYS A 171 -2.63 9.76 2.18
C CYS A 171 -3.18 8.42 1.69
N THR A 172 -2.54 7.33 2.11
CA THR A 172 -2.93 5.97 1.75
C THR A 172 -3.13 5.13 3.00
N GLU A 173 -4.23 4.39 3.04
CA GLU A 173 -4.51 3.40 4.06
C GLU A 173 -4.76 2.05 3.42
N LEU A 174 -3.97 1.06 3.82
CA LEU A 174 -4.09 -0.32 3.33
C LEU A 174 -5.01 -1.12 4.24
N VAL A 175 -5.96 -1.83 3.65
CA VAL A 175 -6.93 -2.67 4.37
C VAL A 175 -6.78 -4.12 3.90
N ASP A 176 -6.65 -5.05 4.84
CA ASP A 176 -6.56 -6.48 4.56
C ASP A 176 -7.93 -7.05 4.16
N THR A 177 -7.98 -7.81 3.07
CA THR A 177 -9.20 -8.44 2.54
C THR A 177 -9.36 -9.90 2.93
N ARG A 178 -8.35 -10.45 3.62
CA ARG A 178 -8.34 -11.87 4.02
C ARG A 178 -9.35 -12.14 5.14
N LEU A 179 -9.54 -13.42 5.40
CA LEU A 179 -10.25 -13.87 6.60
C LEU A 179 -9.40 -13.54 7.82
N MET A 180 -9.91 -12.67 8.68
CA MET A 180 -9.27 -12.26 9.93
C MET A 180 -9.86 -13.02 11.11
N GLN A 181 -9.13 -13.09 12.21
CA GLN A 181 -9.55 -13.76 13.44
C GLN A 181 -9.58 -12.76 14.58
N CYS A 182 -10.66 -12.81 15.37
CA CYS A 182 -10.78 -12.11 16.63
C CYS A 182 -10.85 -13.14 17.76
N ASP A 183 -9.90 -13.06 18.68
CA ASP A 183 -9.83 -13.91 19.87
C ASP A 183 -10.43 -13.19 21.08
N ILE A 184 -11.49 -13.75 21.63
CA ILE A 184 -12.16 -13.26 22.83
C ILE A 184 -11.65 -14.09 24.00
N SER A 185 -10.68 -13.52 24.75
CA SER A 185 -10.01 -14.21 25.85
C SER A 185 -10.80 -14.17 27.14
N GLY A 186 -10.82 -15.29 27.83
CA GLY A 186 -11.19 -15.65 29.19
C GLY A 186 -11.87 -14.62 30.07
N GLN A 187 -13.04 -14.17 29.69
CA GLN A 187 -13.90 -13.40 30.57
C GLN A 187 -14.58 -14.30 31.60
N GLU A 188 -14.56 -13.86 32.84
CA GLU A 188 -15.36 -14.52 33.89
C GLU A 188 -16.83 -14.20 33.65
N MET A 189 -17.62 -15.26 33.53
CA MET A 189 -19.06 -15.19 33.28
C MET A 189 -19.79 -16.11 34.25
N LEU A 190 -20.98 -15.68 34.66
CA LEU A 190 -21.80 -16.42 35.61
C LEU A 190 -22.90 -17.18 34.85
N THR A 191 -22.99 -18.49 35.07
CA THR A 191 -24.04 -19.35 34.51
C THR A 191 -25.38 -19.11 35.21
N ARG A 192 -26.47 -19.66 34.66
CA ARG A 192 -27.81 -19.60 35.27
C ARG A 192 -27.84 -20.16 36.68
N ASP A 193 -27.09 -21.24 36.93
CA ASP A 193 -26.93 -21.88 38.24
C ASP A 193 -25.81 -21.26 39.11
N LYS A 194 -25.36 -20.05 38.76
CA LYS A 194 -24.43 -19.22 39.54
C LYS A 194 -23.01 -19.80 39.66
N VAL A 195 -22.59 -20.62 38.73
CA VAL A 195 -21.19 -21.06 38.61
C VAL A 195 -20.42 -20.06 37.79
N THR A 196 -19.27 -19.59 38.30
CA THR A 196 -18.37 -18.73 37.55
C THR A 196 -17.48 -19.57 36.64
N ILE A 197 -17.51 -19.30 35.34
CA ILE A 197 -16.66 -19.97 34.34
C ILE A 197 -15.89 -18.96 33.53
N ARG A 198 -14.75 -19.37 32.94
CA ARG A 198 -14.04 -18.58 31.91
C ARG A 198 -14.19 -19.28 30.58
N VAL A 199 -14.59 -18.54 29.57
CA VAL A 199 -14.73 -19.05 28.20
C VAL A 199 -13.80 -18.32 27.28
N ASN A 200 -13.00 -19.06 26.52
CA ASN A 200 -12.24 -18.57 25.40
C ASN A 200 -12.98 -18.85 24.10
N PHE A 201 -13.22 -17.82 23.33
CA PHE A 201 -14.02 -17.89 22.13
C PHE A 201 -13.26 -17.25 20.97
N VAL A 202 -13.49 -17.70 19.76
CA VAL A 202 -12.89 -17.17 18.55
C VAL A 202 -13.95 -16.95 17.49
N CYS A 203 -13.85 -15.85 16.77
CA CYS A 203 -14.61 -15.68 15.55
C CYS A 203 -13.69 -15.31 14.38
N SER A 204 -14.06 -15.76 13.20
CA SER A 204 -13.39 -15.43 11.95
C SER A 204 -14.30 -14.57 11.10
N TYR A 205 -13.76 -13.49 10.55
CA TYR A 205 -14.54 -12.48 9.85
C TYR A 205 -13.84 -11.90 8.64
N ARG A 206 -14.62 -11.26 7.77
CA ARG A 206 -14.12 -10.42 6.66
C ARG A 206 -14.81 -9.07 6.68
N ILE A 207 -14.09 -8.05 6.27
CA ILE A 207 -14.67 -6.73 6.01
C ILE A 207 -15.48 -6.78 4.72
N THR A 208 -16.68 -6.21 4.72
CA THR A 208 -17.60 -6.20 3.57
C THR A 208 -17.63 -4.86 2.85
N ASP A 209 -17.45 -3.75 3.60
CA ASP A 209 -17.38 -2.41 3.03
C ASP A 209 -16.12 -1.71 3.54
N PHE A 210 -15.14 -1.58 2.66
CA PHE A 210 -13.81 -1.02 2.97
C PHE A 210 -13.80 0.48 3.20
N VAL A 211 -14.88 1.18 2.87
CA VAL A 211 -15.00 2.62 3.08
C VAL A 211 -15.77 2.89 4.37
N LYS A 212 -16.96 2.32 4.50
CA LYS A 212 -17.87 2.62 5.62
C LYS A 212 -17.31 2.13 6.95
N ILE A 213 -16.59 1.03 6.96
CA ILE A 213 -15.97 0.50 8.19
C ILE A 213 -15.06 1.51 8.88
N ASP A 214 -14.49 2.43 8.16
CA ASP A 214 -13.59 3.44 8.67
C ASP A 214 -14.25 4.82 8.83
N THR A 215 -15.16 5.15 7.90
CA THR A 215 -15.81 6.46 7.92
C THR A 215 -16.99 6.55 8.88
N GLU A 216 -17.63 5.41 9.20
CA GLU A 216 -18.82 5.34 10.05
C GLU A 216 -18.56 4.62 11.40
N ILE A 217 -17.50 3.80 11.49
CA ILE A 217 -17.20 2.99 12.67
C ILE A 217 -15.84 3.39 13.26
N ASP A 218 -15.87 3.86 14.49
CA ASP A 218 -14.66 4.06 15.27
C ASP A 218 -14.21 2.73 15.89
N ASN A 219 -13.03 2.25 15.55
CA ASN A 219 -12.42 1.03 16.08
C ASN A 219 -13.34 -0.19 16.04
N TYR A 220 -13.63 -0.66 14.83
CA TYR A 220 -14.52 -1.80 14.60
C TYR A 220 -14.07 -3.09 15.31
N GLU A 221 -12.77 -3.29 15.51
CA GLU A 221 -12.24 -4.46 16.22
C GLU A 221 -12.68 -4.49 17.69
N SER A 222 -12.61 -3.34 18.37
CA SER A 222 -13.08 -3.19 19.75
C SER A 222 -14.61 -3.39 19.86
N GLN A 223 -15.36 -2.87 18.88
CA GLN A 223 -16.81 -3.03 18.85
C GLN A 223 -17.20 -4.50 18.56
N LEU A 224 -16.52 -5.18 17.64
CA LEU A 224 -16.70 -6.61 17.39
C LEU A 224 -16.39 -7.44 18.63
N TYR A 225 -15.27 -7.15 19.30
CA TYR A 225 -14.89 -7.81 20.53
C TYR A 225 -15.97 -7.65 21.61
N THR A 226 -16.47 -6.44 21.80
CA THR A 226 -17.54 -6.14 22.77
C THR A 226 -18.83 -6.84 22.39
N ALA A 227 -19.23 -6.82 21.12
CA ALA A 227 -20.43 -7.54 20.65
C ALA A 227 -20.32 -9.04 20.92
N ALA A 228 -19.16 -9.65 20.67
CA ALA A 228 -18.94 -11.07 20.95
C ALA A 228 -18.98 -11.38 22.46
N GLN A 229 -18.40 -10.51 23.29
CA GLN A 229 -18.51 -10.67 24.75
C GLN A 229 -19.95 -10.62 25.26
N LEU A 230 -20.75 -9.69 24.75
CA LEU A 230 -22.15 -9.54 25.14
C LEU A 230 -22.98 -10.75 24.70
N SER A 231 -22.79 -11.24 23.48
CA SER A 231 -23.46 -12.42 22.96
C SER A 231 -23.12 -13.69 23.76
N LEU A 232 -21.84 -13.86 24.13
CA LEU A 232 -21.40 -14.97 25.01
C LEU A 232 -22.00 -14.86 26.39
N ARG A 233 -22.01 -13.69 27.00
CA ARG A 233 -22.56 -13.46 28.34
C ARG A 233 -24.05 -13.75 28.39
N GLU A 234 -24.79 -13.37 27.36
CA GLU A 234 -26.23 -13.64 27.25
C GLU A 234 -26.49 -15.14 27.17
N TYR A 235 -25.75 -15.86 26.31
CA TYR A 235 -25.90 -17.32 26.21
C TYR A 235 -25.56 -18.01 27.52
N ILE A 236 -24.41 -17.71 28.12
CA ILE A 236 -23.92 -18.36 29.35
C ILE A 236 -24.87 -18.08 30.54
N GLY A 237 -25.36 -16.85 30.66
CA GLY A 237 -26.32 -16.48 31.72
C GLY A 237 -27.69 -17.16 31.60
N ALA A 238 -28.06 -17.61 30.40
CA ALA A 238 -29.31 -18.33 30.17
C ALA A 238 -29.24 -19.85 30.42
N HIS A 239 -28.02 -20.43 30.51
CA HIS A 239 -27.82 -21.88 30.61
C HIS A 239 -27.11 -22.29 31.91
N THR A 240 -27.36 -23.54 32.39
CA THR A 240 -26.60 -24.14 33.47
C THR A 240 -25.22 -24.61 32.99
N LEU A 241 -24.33 -24.89 33.94
CA LEU A 241 -22.99 -25.41 33.61
C LEU A 241 -23.09 -26.74 32.83
N ASP A 242 -23.94 -27.65 33.24
CA ASP A 242 -24.14 -28.95 32.59
C ASP A 242 -24.63 -28.77 31.14
N GLU A 243 -25.64 -27.92 30.91
CA GLU A 243 -26.15 -27.60 29.58
C GLU A 243 -25.06 -27.03 28.68
N ILE A 244 -24.20 -26.16 29.21
CA ILE A 244 -23.07 -25.55 28.46
C ILE A 244 -22.02 -26.60 28.09
N LEU A 245 -21.68 -27.50 29.02
CA LEU A 245 -20.65 -28.53 28.78
C LEU A 245 -21.11 -29.59 27.79
N GLU A 246 -22.41 -29.98 27.85
CA GLU A 246 -23.01 -30.94 26.93
C GLU A 246 -23.21 -30.38 25.53
N ASN A 247 -23.56 -29.10 25.41
CA ASN A 247 -23.98 -28.46 24.14
C ASN A 247 -23.03 -27.40 23.64
N LYS A 248 -21.70 -27.60 23.73
CA LYS A 248 -20.70 -26.62 23.27
C LYS A 248 -20.90 -26.17 21.81
N LYS A 249 -21.27 -27.12 20.92
CA LYS A 249 -21.53 -26.79 19.51
C LYS A 249 -22.75 -25.91 19.32
N GLU A 250 -23.78 -26.09 20.14
CA GLU A 250 -24.99 -25.26 20.10
C GLU A 250 -24.68 -23.83 20.57
N MET A 251 -23.85 -23.68 21.60
CA MET A 251 -23.36 -22.38 22.04
C MET A 251 -22.67 -21.65 20.88
N GLY A 252 -21.74 -22.29 20.17
CA GLY A 252 -21.06 -21.69 19.01
C GLY A 252 -22.05 -21.22 17.93
N ARG A 253 -23.07 -22.04 17.62
CA ARG A 253 -24.08 -21.70 16.60
C ARG A 253 -24.97 -20.54 17.02
N THR A 254 -25.44 -20.53 18.26
CA THR A 254 -26.30 -19.47 18.77
C THR A 254 -25.59 -18.14 18.85
N VAL A 255 -24.34 -18.14 19.36
CA VAL A 255 -23.49 -16.94 19.42
C VAL A 255 -23.13 -16.47 18.01
N LEU A 256 -22.86 -17.37 17.08
CA LEU A 256 -22.63 -17.04 15.69
C LEU A 256 -23.84 -16.32 15.08
N ALA A 257 -25.05 -16.81 15.28
CA ALA A 257 -26.24 -16.20 14.70
C ALA A 257 -26.48 -14.77 15.24
N ASP A 258 -26.35 -14.57 16.55
CA ASP A 258 -26.52 -13.28 17.20
C ASP A 258 -25.38 -12.30 16.77
N LEU A 259 -24.14 -12.78 16.81
CA LEU A 259 -22.99 -11.98 16.41
C LEU A 259 -23.04 -11.58 14.93
N THR A 260 -23.54 -12.46 14.05
CA THR A 260 -23.70 -12.15 12.62
C THR A 260 -24.68 -10.99 12.40
N ALA A 261 -25.76 -10.93 13.19
CA ALA A 261 -26.69 -9.81 13.09
C ALA A 261 -26.04 -8.49 13.51
N LYS A 262 -25.33 -8.48 14.64
CA LYS A 262 -24.62 -7.29 15.18
C LYS A 262 -23.46 -6.85 14.28
N ALA A 263 -22.70 -7.79 13.73
CA ALA A 263 -21.53 -7.52 12.89
C ALA A 263 -21.88 -6.88 11.55
N ARG A 264 -23.09 -7.08 11.03
CA ARG A 264 -23.54 -6.41 9.80
C ARG A 264 -23.58 -4.89 9.94
N GLU A 265 -23.93 -4.40 11.11
CA GLU A 265 -23.91 -2.96 11.41
C GLU A 265 -22.48 -2.40 11.48
N LEU A 266 -21.48 -3.27 11.66
CA LEU A 266 -20.07 -2.94 11.66
C LEU A 266 -19.39 -3.15 10.27
N TYR A 267 -20.17 -3.42 9.23
CA TYR A 267 -19.64 -3.77 7.88
C TYR A 267 -18.70 -4.98 7.87
N ILE A 268 -19.01 -5.97 8.73
CA ILE A 268 -18.27 -7.21 8.92
C ILE A 268 -19.18 -8.40 8.64
N ASP A 269 -18.65 -9.40 7.95
CA ASP A 269 -19.29 -10.70 7.74
C ASP A 269 -18.57 -11.78 8.55
N ILE A 270 -19.24 -12.31 9.57
CA ILE A 270 -18.73 -13.40 10.40
C ILE A 270 -18.86 -14.71 9.65
N LYS A 271 -17.75 -15.39 9.42
CA LYS A 271 -17.70 -16.68 8.69
C LYS A 271 -17.77 -17.89 9.59
N ALA A 272 -17.20 -17.79 10.79
CA ALA A 272 -17.20 -18.84 11.78
C ALA A 272 -17.08 -18.23 13.18
N ALA A 273 -17.66 -18.90 14.16
CA ALA A 273 -17.51 -18.57 15.57
C ALA A 273 -17.58 -19.86 16.38
N ASP A 274 -16.63 -20.07 17.29
CA ASP A 274 -16.55 -21.29 18.06
C ASP A 274 -15.89 -21.06 19.43
N VAL A 275 -16.16 -21.98 20.33
CA VAL A 275 -15.60 -22.04 21.70
C VAL A 275 -14.25 -22.75 21.62
N LYS A 276 -13.19 -22.08 21.99
CA LYS A 276 -11.85 -22.71 22.10
C LYS A 276 -11.83 -23.65 23.31
N ASP A 277 -12.13 -23.10 24.47
CA ASP A 277 -12.17 -23.85 25.72
C ASP A 277 -13.09 -23.20 26.76
N ILE A 278 -13.44 -23.99 27.77
CA ILE A 278 -14.20 -23.58 28.96
C ILE A 278 -13.37 -23.96 30.18
N ILE A 279 -12.96 -22.96 30.94
CA ILE A 279 -12.14 -23.14 32.14
C ILE A 279 -13.01 -23.04 33.37
N LEU A 280 -13.02 -24.12 34.13
CA LEU A 280 -13.76 -24.21 35.40
C LEU A 280 -12.86 -23.82 36.57
N PRO A 281 -13.40 -23.21 37.63
CA PRO A 281 -12.73 -23.07 38.91
C PRO A 281 -12.24 -24.43 39.43
N GLY A 282 -11.10 -24.45 40.14
CA GLY A 282 -10.49 -25.69 40.62
C GLY A 282 -11.45 -26.54 41.47
N GLU A 283 -12.14 -25.91 42.39
CA GLU A 283 -13.10 -26.59 43.29
C GLU A 283 -14.25 -27.28 42.51
N ILE A 284 -14.85 -26.60 41.54
CA ILE A 284 -15.90 -27.15 40.69
C ILE A 284 -15.39 -28.32 39.86
N ARG A 285 -14.20 -28.17 39.26
CA ARG A 285 -13.52 -29.23 38.49
C ARG A 285 -13.30 -30.47 39.35
N ASP A 286 -12.83 -30.32 40.59
CA ASP A 286 -12.55 -31.43 41.50
C ASP A 286 -13.82 -32.15 41.92
N ILE A 287 -14.91 -31.43 42.21
CA ILE A 287 -16.23 -32.02 42.49
C ILE A 287 -16.72 -32.81 41.27
N MET A 288 -16.68 -32.23 40.05
CA MET A 288 -17.12 -32.90 38.82
C MET A 288 -16.29 -34.18 38.55
N ASN A 289 -14.96 -34.12 38.74
CA ASN A 289 -14.11 -35.30 38.61
C ASN A 289 -14.47 -36.40 39.64
N SER A 290 -14.81 -36.05 40.86
CA SER A 290 -15.23 -37.02 41.88
C SER A 290 -16.57 -37.70 41.53
N VAL A 291 -17.55 -36.94 41.03
CA VAL A 291 -18.85 -37.46 40.54
C VAL A 291 -18.61 -38.39 39.35
N LEU A 292 -17.84 -37.96 38.34
CA LEU A 292 -17.55 -38.80 37.17
C LEU A 292 -16.85 -40.10 37.55
N THR A 293 -15.91 -40.04 38.51
CA THR A 293 -15.21 -41.24 39.02
C THR A 293 -16.19 -42.20 39.67
N ALA A 294 -17.09 -41.69 40.50
CA ALA A 294 -18.12 -42.52 41.17
C ALA A 294 -19.09 -43.15 40.16
N GLU A 295 -19.54 -42.42 39.14
CA GLU A 295 -20.39 -42.95 38.08
C GLU A 295 -19.66 -44.04 37.26
N LYS A 296 -18.39 -43.85 36.88
CA LYS A 296 -17.60 -44.84 36.15
C LYS A 296 -17.38 -46.11 36.99
N GLN A 297 -17.16 -45.96 38.29
CA GLN A 297 -17.06 -47.08 39.23
C GLN A 297 -18.38 -47.86 39.31
N ALA A 298 -19.49 -47.17 39.42
CA ALA A 298 -20.82 -47.77 39.43
C ALA A 298 -21.11 -48.53 38.13
N GLN A 299 -20.79 -47.95 36.96
CA GLN A 299 -20.94 -48.60 35.67
C GLN A 299 -20.05 -49.87 35.56
N ALA A 300 -18.81 -49.80 35.98
CA ALA A 300 -17.91 -50.97 36.02
C ALA A 300 -18.46 -52.08 36.89
N ASN A 301 -18.95 -51.78 38.09
CA ASN A 301 -19.59 -52.76 39.00
C ASN A 301 -20.84 -53.43 38.41
N VAL A 302 -21.65 -52.67 37.65
CA VAL A 302 -22.82 -53.26 36.93
C VAL A 302 -22.38 -54.23 35.85
N ILE A 303 -21.36 -53.90 35.09
CA ILE A 303 -20.80 -54.75 34.02
C ILE A 303 -20.25 -56.04 34.66
N THR A 304 -19.43 -55.94 35.68
CA THR A 304 -18.84 -57.08 36.38
C THR A 304 -19.92 -58.02 36.91
N ARG A 305 -20.96 -57.47 37.56
CA ARG A 305 -22.11 -58.33 38.06
C ARG A 305 -22.87 -58.99 36.95
N ARG A 306 -23.06 -58.36 35.79
CA ARG A 306 -23.71 -58.98 34.62
C ARG A 306 -22.89 -60.15 34.07
N GLU A 307 -21.55 -59.97 33.98
CA GLU A 307 -20.68 -61.05 33.56
C GLU A 307 -20.64 -62.23 34.54
N GLU A 308 -20.63 -61.96 35.83
CA GLU A 308 -20.69 -62.98 36.85
C GLU A 308 -22.02 -63.78 36.77
N VAL A 309 -23.15 -63.10 36.53
CA VAL A 309 -24.46 -63.78 36.36
C VAL A 309 -24.53 -64.54 35.02
N ALA A 310 -23.86 -64.06 33.96
CA ALA A 310 -23.84 -64.74 32.67
C ALA A 310 -22.92 -66.00 32.64
N SER A 311 -22.00 -66.10 33.59
CA SER A 311 -21.01 -67.18 33.67
C SER A 311 -21.48 -68.32 34.71
N THR A 312 -22.57 -68.11 35.33
CA THR A 312 -23.25 -69.14 36.27
C THR A 312 -24.44 -69.77 35.55
#